data_e72314061eeb13fb070fbe4551f21815
#
_entry.id   e72314061eeb13fb070fbe4551f21815
#
_cell.length_a   1.000
_cell.length_b   1.000
_cell.length_c   1.000
_cell.angle_alpha   90.00
_cell.angle_beta   90.00
_cell.angle_gamma   90.00
#
_symmetry.space_group_name_H-M   'P 1'
#
loop_
_entity.id
_entity.type
_entity.pdbx_description
1 polymer ?
#
loop_
_entity_poly.entity_id
_entity_poly.type
_entity_poly.pdbx_seq_one_letter_code
_entity_poly.pdbx_strand_id
1 'polypeptide(L)'
;MDCLKGMNLIPDKSVDLVLCDLPYGTTRNKWDSIIPFESLWQSYERVVKDTGAIVLFSDGLFTAQLIQSNSKLWRYNLVWDKGRGCDFLNANVKPLKCHEDIAVFYKKRPTYNKQFWYSTPYRPTKNGSPSDNYGNRGTAVSESEDGRRNPLSILRFSRDTEKLHPTQKPVALLEYLIKTYTNEGDTVLDNCFGSGSTIGRIEHR
;
A
#
# COMPACT_ATOMS: atom_id res chain seq x y z
N MET A 1 21.11 -9.44 -7.48
CA MET A 1 20.52 -9.93 -8.75
C MET A 1 19.51 -8.87 -9.21
N ASP A 2 19.41 -8.61 -10.48
CA ASP A 2 18.40 -7.70 -11.04
C ASP A 2 16.99 -8.25 -10.75
N CYS A 3 16.06 -7.40 -10.28
CA CYS A 3 14.75 -7.84 -9.84
C CYS A 3 13.89 -8.43 -10.97
N LEU A 4 14.02 -7.90 -12.21
CA LEU A 4 13.30 -8.43 -13.36
C LEU A 4 13.80 -9.83 -13.74
N LYS A 5 15.13 -10.08 -13.64
CA LYS A 5 15.69 -11.42 -13.81
C LYS A 5 15.25 -12.37 -12.72
N GLY A 6 15.19 -11.88 -11.46
CA GLY A 6 14.68 -12.68 -10.34
C GLY A 6 13.23 -13.09 -10.52
N MET A 7 12.38 -12.17 -10.97
CA MET A 7 10.98 -12.48 -11.22
C MET A 7 10.78 -13.55 -12.30
N ASN A 8 11.68 -13.70 -13.27
CA ASN A 8 11.59 -14.77 -14.28
C ASN A 8 11.65 -16.20 -13.69
N LEU A 9 12.17 -16.34 -12.47
CA LEU A 9 12.24 -17.63 -11.77
C LEU A 9 10.94 -17.96 -11.01
N ILE A 10 10.03 -16.99 -10.88
CA ILE A 10 8.76 -17.14 -10.16
C ILE A 10 7.74 -17.76 -11.12
N PRO A 11 7.02 -18.82 -10.71
CA PRO A 11 5.97 -19.42 -11.52
C PRO A 11 4.85 -18.42 -11.86
N ASP A 12 4.22 -18.60 -13.00
CA ASP A 12 3.06 -17.80 -13.40
C ASP A 12 1.92 -17.95 -12.39
N LYS A 13 1.22 -16.85 -12.11
CA LYS A 13 0.03 -16.83 -11.24
C LYS A 13 0.22 -17.50 -9.87
N SER A 14 1.42 -17.36 -9.29
CA SER A 14 1.75 -17.96 -7.99
C SER A 14 1.76 -16.97 -6.82
N VAL A 15 1.75 -15.65 -7.10
CA VAL A 15 1.86 -14.59 -6.10
C VAL A 15 0.47 -14.03 -5.77
N ASP A 16 0.13 -13.94 -4.48
CA ASP A 16 -1.12 -13.38 -3.99
C ASP A 16 -1.01 -11.88 -3.75
N LEU A 17 0.15 -11.41 -3.27
CA LEU A 17 0.42 -10.00 -3.01
C LEU A 17 1.83 -9.62 -3.46
N VAL A 18 1.94 -8.56 -4.25
CA VAL A 18 3.18 -7.79 -4.37
C VAL A 18 3.10 -6.64 -3.38
N LEU A 19 4.06 -6.54 -2.46
CA LEU A 19 4.21 -5.41 -1.53
C LEU A 19 5.65 -4.91 -1.62
N CYS A 20 5.84 -3.77 -2.28
CA CYS A 20 7.17 -3.34 -2.66
C CYS A 20 7.37 -1.82 -2.52
N ASP A 21 8.57 -1.44 -2.06
CA ASP A 21 9.08 -0.08 -2.07
C ASP A 21 10.02 0.08 -3.27
N LEU A 22 9.46 0.53 -4.40
CA LEU A 22 10.22 0.70 -5.64
C LEU A 22 11.25 1.83 -5.52
N PRO A 23 12.36 1.82 -6.27
CA PRO A 23 13.23 2.98 -6.38
C PRO A 23 12.52 4.11 -7.15
N TYR A 24 12.50 5.32 -6.56
CA TYR A 24 11.80 6.49 -7.13
C TYR A 24 12.67 7.34 -8.05
N GLY A 25 14.00 7.10 -8.10
CA GLY A 25 14.95 7.92 -8.85
C GLY A 25 15.14 9.32 -8.26
N THR A 26 14.93 9.49 -6.96
CA THR A 26 14.98 10.81 -6.30
C THR A 26 16.22 11.04 -5.47
N THR A 27 17.04 10.01 -5.26
CA THR A 27 18.28 10.10 -4.50
C THR A 27 19.52 9.98 -5.41
N ARG A 28 20.70 10.35 -4.88
CA ARG A 28 21.98 10.20 -5.60
C ARG A 28 22.55 8.77 -5.53
N ASN A 29 21.84 7.84 -4.92
CA ASN A 29 22.28 6.47 -4.81
C ASN A 29 22.18 5.76 -6.16
N LYS A 30 23.23 5.03 -6.56
CA LYS A 30 23.27 4.30 -7.84
C LYS A 30 22.17 3.25 -7.99
N TRP A 31 21.65 2.71 -6.88
CA TRP A 31 20.57 1.73 -6.85
C TRP A 31 19.17 2.38 -6.97
N ASP A 32 19.05 3.69 -6.76
CA ASP A 32 17.78 4.41 -6.87
C ASP A 32 17.53 4.85 -8.31
N SER A 33 17.39 3.87 -9.20
CA SER A 33 17.02 4.09 -10.61
C SER A 33 15.66 3.49 -10.88
N ILE A 34 14.77 4.26 -11.52
CA ILE A 34 13.41 3.81 -11.85
C ILE A 34 13.49 2.55 -12.72
N ILE A 35 12.80 1.51 -12.29
CA ILE A 35 12.65 0.27 -13.05
C ILE A 35 11.72 0.58 -14.24
N PRO A 36 12.07 0.17 -15.48
CA PRO A 36 11.20 0.41 -16.64
C PRO A 36 9.81 -0.17 -16.41
N PHE A 37 8.81 0.70 -16.40
CA PHE A 37 7.43 0.31 -16.03
C PHE A 37 6.86 -0.78 -16.93
N GLU A 38 7.13 -0.74 -18.24
CA GLU A 38 6.64 -1.77 -19.15
C GLU A 38 7.10 -3.17 -18.74
N SER A 39 8.39 -3.36 -18.51
CA SER A 39 8.97 -4.64 -18.10
C SER A 39 8.51 -5.04 -16.71
N LEU A 40 8.32 -4.06 -15.80
CA LEU A 40 7.81 -4.30 -14.46
C LEU A 40 6.38 -4.83 -14.50
N TRP A 41 5.49 -4.17 -15.27
CA TRP A 41 4.10 -4.59 -15.39
C TRP A 41 3.95 -5.94 -16.10
N GLN A 42 4.72 -6.20 -17.16
CA GLN A 42 4.75 -7.52 -17.80
C GLN A 42 5.09 -8.62 -16.80
N SER A 43 6.09 -8.38 -15.94
CA SER A 43 6.49 -9.34 -14.90
C SER A 43 5.39 -9.50 -13.85
N TYR A 44 4.83 -8.42 -13.33
CA TYR A 44 3.76 -8.48 -12.33
C TYR A 44 2.49 -9.15 -12.86
N GLU A 45 2.04 -8.79 -14.06
CA GLU A 45 0.86 -9.40 -14.67
C GLU A 45 1.03 -10.89 -14.96
N ARG A 46 2.27 -11.36 -15.15
CA ARG A 46 2.58 -12.79 -15.28
C ARG A 46 2.54 -13.51 -13.94
N VAL A 47 3.26 -13.01 -12.93
CA VAL A 47 3.44 -13.76 -11.67
C VAL A 47 2.28 -13.63 -10.71
N VAL A 48 1.56 -12.48 -10.69
CA VAL A 48 0.45 -12.22 -9.77
C VAL A 48 -0.81 -12.94 -10.22
N LYS A 49 -1.50 -13.60 -9.30
CA LYS A 49 -2.81 -14.21 -9.53
C LYS A 49 -3.81 -13.15 -10.01
N ASP A 50 -4.82 -13.54 -10.78
CA ASP A 50 -5.87 -12.61 -11.23
C ASP A 50 -6.62 -11.93 -10.06
N THR A 51 -6.70 -12.61 -8.91
CA THR A 51 -7.26 -12.13 -7.65
C THR A 51 -6.19 -11.64 -6.67
N GLY A 52 -4.94 -11.52 -7.11
CA GLY A 52 -3.86 -10.95 -6.30
C GLY A 52 -3.88 -9.43 -6.30
N ALA A 53 -3.24 -8.84 -5.30
CA ALA A 53 -3.05 -7.40 -5.18
C ALA A 53 -1.61 -7.00 -5.47
N ILE A 54 -1.42 -5.78 -5.98
CA ILE A 54 -0.11 -5.14 -6.15
C ILE A 54 -0.17 -3.83 -5.38
N VAL A 55 0.63 -3.71 -4.33
CA VAL A 55 0.65 -2.60 -3.37
C VAL A 55 2.05 -1.99 -3.39
N LEU A 56 2.17 -0.79 -3.94
CA LEU A 56 3.45 -0.15 -4.20
C LEU A 56 3.55 1.16 -3.44
N PHE A 57 4.61 1.32 -2.65
CA PHE A 57 4.96 2.61 -2.08
C PHE A 57 5.38 3.56 -3.19
N SER A 58 5.03 4.82 -3.05
CA SER A 58 5.31 5.85 -4.05
C SER A 58 5.30 7.24 -3.43
N ASP A 59 5.82 8.21 -4.18
CA ASP A 59 5.92 9.57 -3.70
C ASP A 59 5.94 10.61 -4.82
N GLY A 60 5.19 11.70 -4.63
CA GLY A 60 5.21 12.88 -5.50
C GLY A 60 4.96 12.55 -6.98
N LEU A 61 5.87 13.02 -7.86
CA LEU A 61 5.75 12.79 -9.30
C LEU A 61 5.80 11.32 -9.67
N PHE A 62 6.59 10.52 -8.93
CA PHE A 62 6.66 9.08 -9.16
C PHE A 62 5.30 8.40 -8.98
N THR A 63 4.48 8.83 -7.99
CA THR A 63 3.10 8.34 -7.82
C THR A 63 2.27 8.56 -9.09
N ALA A 64 2.33 9.75 -9.68
CA ALA A 64 1.57 10.06 -10.89
C ALA A 64 2.03 9.20 -12.08
N GLN A 65 3.34 9.06 -12.28
CA GLN A 65 3.93 8.23 -13.33
C GLN A 65 3.57 6.75 -13.17
N LEU A 66 3.62 6.24 -11.94
CA LEU A 66 3.28 4.86 -11.62
C LEU A 66 1.79 4.58 -11.92
N ILE A 67 0.89 5.45 -11.51
CA ILE A 67 -0.56 5.32 -11.78
C ILE A 67 -0.81 5.38 -13.29
N GLN A 68 -0.21 6.35 -13.98
CA GLN A 68 -0.39 6.52 -15.42
C GLN A 68 0.13 5.30 -16.21
N SER A 69 1.22 4.69 -15.75
CA SER A 69 1.85 3.54 -16.43
C SER A 69 0.94 2.30 -16.49
N ASN A 70 -0.01 2.14 -15.56
CA ASN A 70 -1.04 1.09 -15.61
C ASN A 70 -2.36 1.52 -14.95
N SER A 71 -2.97 2.56 -15.51
CA SER A 71 -4.25 3.11 -15.02
C SER A 71 -5.41 2.09 -15.09
N LYS A 72 -5.30 1.05 -15.93
CA LYS A 72 -6.31 -0.01 -16.05
C LYS A 72 -6.38 -0.88 -14.79
N LEU A 73 -5.24 -1.14 -14.16
CA LEU A 73 -5.15 -1.94 -12.94
C LEU A 73 -5.24 -1.09 -11.67
N TRP A 74 -4.92 0.21 -11.74
CA TRP A 74 -5.02 1.10 -10.59
C TRP A 74 -6.46 1.19 -10.06
N ARG A 75 -6.59 1.21 -8.73
CA ARG A 75 -7.90 1.27 -8.07
C ARG A 75 -8.03 2.44 -7.11
N TYR A 76 -7.06 2.61 -6.21
CA TYR A 76 -7.04 3.70 -5.23
C TYR A 76 -5.66 3.85 -4.62
N ASN A 77 -5.48 4.96 -3.89
CA ASN A 77 -4.30 5.17 -3.06
C ASN A 77 -4.70 5.10 -1.59
N LEU A 78 -3.77 4.58 -0.79
CA LEU A 78 -3.69 4.81 0.63
C LEU A 78 -2.59 5.86 0.88
N VAL A 79 -2.67 6.57 1.99
CA VAL A 79 -1.66 7.55 2.41
C VAL A 79 -1.07 7.10 3.72
N TRP A 80 0.25 6.87 3.74
CA TRP A 80 0.95 6.64 4.99
C TRP A 80 1.32 7.98 5.65
N ASP A 81 0.62 8.32 6.74
CA ASP A 81 0.95 9.45 7.62
C ASP A 81 2.02 9.00 8.62
N LYS A 82 3.21 9.63 8.54
CA LYS A 82 4.38 9.33 9.35
C LYS A 82 4.30 9.93 10.77
N GLY A 83 3.27 10.75 11.03
CA GLY A 83 3.05 11.44 12.30
C GLY A 83 4.01 12.58 12.61
N ARG A 84 5.03 12.79 11.77
CA ARG A 84 5.99 13.90 11.90
C ARG A 84 6.53 14.36 10.56
N GLY A 85 6.88 15.63 10.48
CA GLY A 85 7.48 16.22 9.28
C GLY A 85 8.88 15.67 8.98
N CYS A 86 9.16 15.58 7.71
CA CYS A 86 10.47 15.26 7.12
C CYS A 86 10.89 16.43 6.21
N ASP A 87 12.08 16.33 5.60
CA ASP A 87 12.56 17.36 4.65
C ASP A 87 12.77 18.73 5.29
N PHE A 88 13.30 18.74 6.52
CA PHE A 88 13.48 19.95 7.35
C PHE A 88 14.37 21.02 6.71
N LEU A 89 15.26 20.65 5.80
CA LEU A 89 16.11 21.60 5.05
C LEU A 89 15.27 22.57 4.18
N ASN A 90 14.07 22.17 3.81
CA ASN A 90 13.15 22.95 3.01
C ASN A 90 12.05 23.65 3.83
N ALA A 91 12.15 23.68 5.16
CA ALA A 91 11.12 24.20 6.05
C ALA A 91 10.77 25.68 5.81
N ASN A 92 11.72 26.47 5.29
CA ASN A 92 11.52 27.88 4.95
C ASN A 92 10.97 28.10 3.52
N VAL A 93 10.80 27.04 2.74
CA VAL A 93 10.41 27.12 1.31
C VAL A 93 9.05 26.47 1.08
N LYS A 94 8.74 25.38 1.81
CA LYS A 94 7.50 24.64 1.69
C LYS A 94 7.12 23.95 3.00
N PRO A 95 5.85 23.53 3.18
CA PRO A 95 5.45 22.70 4.31
C PRO A 95 6.28 21.42 4.40
N LEU A 96 6.59 21.01 5.63
CA LEU A 96 7.28 19.75 5.88
C LEU A 96 6.43 18.57 5.41
N LYS A 97 7.07 17.67 4.68
CA LYS A 97 6.42 16.46 4.20
C LYS A 97 6.25 15.47 5.35
N CYS A 98 5.03 14.96 5.54
CA CYS A 98 4.72 14.03 6.62
C CYS A 98 4.10 12.71 6.14
N HIS A 99 4.00 12.49 4.82
CA HIS A 99 3.34 11.32 4.26
C HIS A 99 4.08 10.73 3.05
N GLU A 100 3.69 9.52 2.68
CA GLU A 100 3.96 8.86 1.39
C GLU A 100 2.67 8.23 0.88
N ASP A 101 2.59 8.05 -0.44
CA ASP A 101 1.49 7.36 -1.09
C ASP A 101 1.74 5.85 -1.12
N ILE A 102 0.65 5.09 -1.16
CA ILE A 102 0.66 3.64 -1.39
C ILE A 102 -0.38 3.37 -2.47
N ALA A 103 0.07 3.10 -3.68
CA ALA A 103 -0.80 2.84 -4.80
C ALA A 103 -1.22 1.36 -4.86
N VAL A 104 -2.54 1.11 -4.98
CA VAL A 104 -3.13 -0.23 -4.98
C VAL A 104 -3.67 -0.56 -6.36
N PHE A 105 -3.19 -1.67 -6.92
CA PHE A 105 -3.56 -2.16 -8.24
C PHE A 105 -4.07 -3.60 -8.13
N TYR A 106 -5.06 -3.95 -8.92
CA TYR A 106 -5.51 -5.34 -9.11
C TYR A 106 -6.37 -5.51 -10.36
N LYS A 107 -6.40 -6.72 -10.90
CA LYS A 107 -7.22 -7.09 -12.06
C LYS A 107 -8.65 -7.43 -11.64
N LYS A 108 -8.81 -8.39 -10.74
CA LYS A 108 -10.06 -8.78 -10.10
C LYS A 108 -9.98 -8.47 -8.61
N ARG A 109 -11.12 -8.35 -7.95
CA ARG A 109 -11.17 -8.04 -6.52
C ARG A 109 -10.33 -9.04 -5.71
N PRO A 110 -9.30 -8.56 -4.99
CA PRO A 110 -8.43 -9.42 -4.20
C PRO A 110 -9.05 -9.77 -2.84
N THR A 111 -8.35 -10.59 -2.08
CA THR A 111 -8.57 -10.71 -0.63
C THR A 111 -8.59 -9.32 -0.01
N TYR A 112 -9.56 -9.06 0.84
CA TYR A 112 -9.66 -7.81 1.59
C TYR A 112 -10.15 -8.08 3.00
N ASN A 113 -9.22 -8.21 3.93
CA ASN A 113 -9.48 -8.41 5.35
C ASN A 113 -9.51 -7.06 6.06
N LYS A 114 -10.69 -6.61 6.47
CA LYS A 114 -10.85 -5.31 7.11
C LYS A 114 -10.08 -5.24 8.42
N GLN A 115 -9.10 -4.36 8.51
CA GLN A 115 -8.39 -4.04 9.74
C GLN A 115 -9.17 -2.95 10.49
N PHE A 116 -10.15 -3.36 11.29
CA PHE A 116 -10.99 -2.43 12.05
C PHE A 116 -10.16 -1.69 13.11
N TRP A 117 -10.52 -0.44 13.35
CA TRP A 117 -10.09 0.30 14.53
C TRP A 117 -11.28 0.56 15.45
N TYR A 118 -11.04 0.94 16.70
CA TYR A 118 -12.08 1.10 17.70
C TYR A 118 -12.15 2.54 18.19
N SER A 119 -13.39 3.01 18.45
CA SER A 119 -13.69 4.31 18.98
C SER A 119 -14.94 4.20 19.87
N THR A 120 -15.37 5.33 20.41
CA THR A 120 -16.61 5.36 21.23
C THR A 120 -17.77 4.78 20.43
N PRO A 121 -18.53 3.82 21.01
CA PRO A 121 -19.75 3.32 20.40
C PRO A 121 -20.72 4.46 20.04
N TYR A 122 -21.46 4.31 18.98
CA TYR A 122 -22.53 5.25 18.62
C TYR A 122 -23.78 4.49 18.17
N ARG A 123 -24.93 5.05 18.50
CA ARG A 123 -26.22 4.56 17.99
C ARG A 123 -26.50 5.15 16.63
N PRO A 124 -27.26 4.43 15.77
CA PRO A 124 -27.55 4.91 14.43
C PRO A 124 -28.35 6.21 14.53
N THR A 125 -27.87 7.24 13.91
CA THR A 125 -28.68 8.37 13.49
C THR A 125 -29.28 8.03 12.13
N LYS A 126 -30.58 8.24 11.96
CA LYS A 126 -31.22 8.14 10.65
C LYS A 126 -30.64 9.23 9.75
N ASN A 127 -29.53 8.93 9.11
CA ASN A 127 -28.90 9.82 8.15
C ASN A 127 -29.13 9.26 6.75
N GLY A 128 -29.83 9.98 5.96
CA GLY A 128 -29.96 9.70 4.55
C GLY A 128 -31.23 10.25 3.97
N SER A 129 -31.26 11.53 3.68
CA SER A 129 -32.10 11.99 2.58
C SER A 129 -31.50 11.41 1.29
N PRO A 130 -32.32 10.87 0.37
CA PRO A 130 -31.87 10.53 -0.96
C PRO A 130 -31.16 11.74 -1.55
N SER A 131 -29.93 11.59 -2.03
CA SER A 131 -29.26 12.65 -2.75
C SER A 131 -29.20 12.26 -4.22
N ASP A 132 -29.59 13.20 -5.09
CA ASP A 132 -29.54 13.00 -6.54
C ASP A 132 -28.14 12.66 -7.05
N ASN A 133 -27.11 13.02 -6.29
CA ASN A 133 -25.69 12.75 -6.62
C ASN A 133 -25.28 11.27 -6.49
N TYR A 134 -25.99 10.47 -5.69
CA TYR A 134 -25.60 9.07 -5.42
C TYR A 134 -26.67 8.03 -5.80
N GLY A 135 -27.76 8.48 -6.43
CA GLY A 135 -28.89 7.62 -6.76
C GLY A 135 -29.62 7.10 -5.51
N ASN A 136 -30.64 6.29 -5.76
CA ASN A 136 -31.49 5.73 -4.68
C ASN A 136 -30.77 4.55 -3.99
N ARG A 137 -29.74 4.84 -3.22
CA ARG A 137 -29.05 3.87 -2.36
C ARG A 137 -29.73 3.86 -1.00
N GLY A 138 -30.78 3.15 -0.81
CA GLY A 138 -31.55 3.06 0.41
C GLY A 138 -30.87 3.56 1.70
N THR A 139 -31.59 3.83 2.73
CA THR A 139 -31.07 4.35 4.01
C THR A 139 -30.07 3.38 4.61
N ALA A 140 -28.76 3.61 4.41
CA ALA A 140 -27.74 2.84 5.08
C ALA A 140 -27.71 3.26 6.56
N VAL A 141 -28.17 2.38 7.44
CA VAL A 141 -28.04 2.57 8.89
C VAL A 141 -26.60 2.19 9.23
N SER A 142 -25.80 3.17 9.66
CA SER A 142 -24.48 2.89 10.21
C SER A 142 -24.57 2.92 11.72
N GLU A 143 -24.38 1.77 12.35
CA GLU A 143 -24.29 1.65 13.81
C GLU A 143 -22.96 1.00 14.18
N SER A 144 -22.51 1.26 15.38
CA SER A 144 -21.31 0.65 15.94
C SER A 144 -21.47 0.51 17.44
N GLU A 145 -22.24 -0.52 17.84
CA GLU A 145 -22.48 -0.84 19.25
C GLU A 145 -21.20 -1.27 19.97
N ASP A 146 -20.30 -1.93 19.26
CA ASP A 146 -19.00 -2.40 19.76
C ASP A 146 -17.86 -1.40 19.56
N GLY A 147 -18.15 -0.22 19.02
CA GLY A 147 -17.14 0.80 18.74
C GLY A 147 -16.27 0.55 17.51
N ARG A 148 -16.48 -0.54 16.76
CA ARG A 148 -15.72 -0.80 15.51
C ARG A 148 -15.95 0.28 14.46
N ARG A 149 -14.86 0.61 13.76
CA ARG A 149 -14.86 1.53 12.61
C ARG A 149 -14.20 0.87 11.42
N ASN A 150 -14.73 1.13 10.24
CA ASN A 150 -14.08 0.70 9.00
C ASN A 150 -12.70 1.37 8.86
N PRO A 151 -11.73 0.67 8.23
CA PRO A 151 -10.42 1.24 7.95
C PRO A 151 -10.54 2.50 7.09
N LEU A 152 -9.60 3.41 7.30
CA LEU A 152 -9.50 4.68 6.57
C LEU A 152 -8.38 4.59 5.54
N SER A 153 -8.44 5.46 4.53
CA SER A 153 -7.38 5.56 3.51
C SER A 153 -6.10 6.25 4.01
N ILE A 154 -6.16 6.93 5.17
CA ILE A 154 -4.98 7.50 5.83
C ILE A 154 -4.55 6.56 6.94
N LEU A 155 -3.36 5.99 6.79
CA LEU A 155 -2.76 5.02 7.69
C LEU A 155 -1.70 5.71 8.56
N ARG A 156 -1.91 5.77 9.86
CA ARG A 156 -0.98 6.40 10.80
C ARG A 156 -0.07 5.36 11.43
N PHE A 157 1.19 5.35 10.99
CA PHE A 157 2.23 4.48 11.53
C PHE A 157 3.51 5.27 11.73
N SER A 158 4.00 5.33 12.96
CA SER A 158 5.30 5.93 13.25
C SER A 158 6.42 5.11 12.64
N ARG A 159 7.54 5.78 12.32
CA ARG A 159 8.75 5.07 11.90
C ARG A 159 9.30 4.24 13.06
N ASP A 160 9.87 3.09 12.74
CA ASP A 160 10.56 2.28 13.72
C ASP A 160 11.74 3.06 14.35
N THR A 161 11.95 2.87 15.64
CA THR A 161 13.06 3.47 16.39
C THR A 161 14.39 2.77 16.05
N GLU A 162 14.36 1.45 15.93
CA GLU A 162 15.49 0.64 15.49
C GLU A 162 15.43 0.47 13.96
N LYS A 163 16.46 0.94 13.29
CA LYS A 163 16.55 0.87 11.83
C LYS A 163 17.68 -0.04 11.41
N LEU A 164 17.36 -1.06 10.66
CA LEU A 164 18.34 -1.88 9.95
C LEU A 164 18.79 -1.22 8.64
N HIS A 165 17.95 -0.33 8.08
CA HIS A 165 18.24 0.40 6.85
C HIS A 165 17.65 1.82 6.90
N PRO A 166 18.32 2.85 6.33
CA PRO A 166 17.86 4.25 6.37
C PRO A 166 16.45 4.49 5.80
N THR A 167 16.06 3.72 4.79
CA THR A 167 14.77 3.87 4.07
C THR A 167 13.73 2.81 4.48
N GLN A 168 13.99 2.04 5.54
CA GLN A 168 13.10 0.99 6.01
C GLN A 168 11.68 1.52 6.26
N LYS A 169 10.69 0.82 5.72
CA LYS A 169 9.28 1.05 6.04
C LYS A 169 8.94 0.48 7.41
N PRO A 170 8.02 1.09 8.18
CA PRO A 170 7.62 0.55 9.48
C PRO A 170 7.06 -0.87 9.37
N VAL A 171 7.57 -1.75 10.21
CA VAL A 171 7.13 -3.15 10.21
C VAL A 171 5.62 -3.26 10.46
N ALA A 172 5.09 -2.44 11.39
CA ALA A 172 3.66 -2.43 11.68
C ALA A 172 2.79 -2.03 10.47
N LEU A 173 3.29 -1.14 9.61
CA LEU A 173 2.60 -0.78 8.36
C LEU A 173 2.63 -1.92 7.35
N LEU A 174 3.78 -2.59 7.18
CA LEU A 174 3.90 -3.74 6.29
C LEU A 174 3.00 -4.89 6.75
N GLU A 175 2.99 -5.19 8.04
CA GLU A 175 2.10 -6.19 8.64
C GLU A 175 0.61 -5.87 8.42
N TYR A 176 0.21 -4.61 8.60
CA TYR A 176 -1.14 -4.14 8.31
C TYR A 176 -1.55 -4.38 6.86
N LEU A 177 -0.67 -4.05 5.90
CA LEU A 177 -0.93 -4.22 4.47
C LEU A 177 -1.00 -5.70 4.09
N ILE A 178 -0.09 -6.53 4.61
CA ILE A 178 -0.11 -7.99 4.39
C ILE A 178 -1.42 -8.58 4.93
N LYS A 179 -1.77 -8.33 6.18
CA LYS A 179 -3.05 -8.80 6.78
C LYS A 179 -4.27 -8.33 6.00
N THR A 180 -4.21 -7.15 5.39
CA THR A 180 -5.32 -6.61 4.61
C THR A 180 -5.54 -7.37 3.31
N TYR A 181 -4.46 -7.73 2.60
CA TYR A 181 -4.55 -8.25 1.23
C TYR A 181 -4.21 -9.73 1.09
N THR A 182 -3.91 -10.44 2.18
CA THR A 182 -3.60 -11.86 2.17
C THR A 182 -4.28 -12.62 3.28
N ASN A 183 -4.38 -13.95 3.12
CA ASN A 183 -4.70 -14.91 4.17
C ASN A 183 -3.42 -15.66 4.58
N GLU A 184 -3.51 -16.42 5.66
CA GLU A 184 -2.42 -17.32 6.06
C GLU A 184 -2.11 -18.34 4.95
N GLY A 185 -0.83 -18.52 4.65
CA GLY A 185 -0.35 -19.39 3.58
C GLY A 185 -0.27 -18.76 2.19
N ASP A 186 -0.76 -17.52 2.01
CA ASP A 186 -0.63 -16.79 0.76
C ASP A 186 0.82 -16.33 0.51
N THR A 187 1.20 -16.23 -0.76
CA THR A 187 2.55 -15.83 -1.19
C THR A 187 2.66 -14.33 -1.36
N VAL A 188 3.61 -13.72 -0.64
CA VAL A 188 3.95 -12.29 -0.75
C VAL A 188 5.29 -12.11 -1.46
N LEU A 189 5.34 -11.24 -2.45
CA LEU A 189 6.55 -10.88 -3.20
C LEU A 189 6.98 -9.44 -2.89
N ASP A 190 8.22 -9.30 -2.46
CA ASP A 190 8.96 -8.04 -2.47
C ASP A 190 10.15 -8.18 -3.45
N ASN A 191 10.08 -7.50 -4.58
CA ASN A 191 11.13 -7.57 -5.60
C ASN A 191 12.22 -6.49 -5.45
N CYS A 192 12.07 -5.57 -4.48
CA CYS A 192 13.04 -4.51 -4.16
C CYS A 192 13.48 -4.60 -2.69
N PHE A 193 13.83 -5.75 -2.28
CA PHE A 193 14.03 -6.32 -0.97
C PHE A 193 14.84 -5.49 0.07
N GLY A 194 15.60 -4.50 -0.29
CA GLY A 194 16.31 -3.60 0.65
C GLY A 194 16.89 -4.29 1.88
N SER A 195 16.34 -3.96 3.06
CA SER A 195 16.71 -4.54 4.36
C SER A 195 16.04 -5.87 4.70
N GLY A 196 15.13 -6.36 3.86
CA GLY A 196 14.36 -7.57 4.15
C GLY A 196 13.23 -7.41 5.16
N SER A 197 12.85 -6.19 5.47
CA SER A 197 11.80 -5.92 6.47
C SER A 197 10.45 -6.56 6.15
N THR A 198 10.17 -6.77 4.86
CA THR A 198 8.94 -7.42 4.38
C THR A 198 8.92 -8.92 4.68
N ILE A 199 10.09 -9.58 4.68
CA ILE A 199 10.21 -11.06 4.84
C ILE A 199 10.45 -11.46 6.30
N GLY A 200 11.21 -10.69 7.06
CA GLY A 200 11.75 -11.10 8.35
C GLY A 200 10.73 -11.36 9.47
N ARG A 201 9.42 -11.21 9.24
CA ARG A 201 8.38 -11.40 10.27
C ARG A 201 7.13 -12.16 9.84
N ILE A 202 7.06 -12.65 8.60
CA ILE A 202 5.91 -13.44 8.15
C ILE A 202 5.98 -14.87 8.72
N GLU A 203 7.17 -15.37 9.06
CA GLU A 203 7.40 -16.75 9.52
C GLU A 203 7.11 -16.98 11.01
N HIS A 204 6.71 -15.97 11.80
CA HIS A 204 6.63 -16.09 13.26
C HIS A 204 5.26 -15.80 13.87
N ARG A 205 4.13 -15.92 13.11
CA ARG A 205 2.80 -15.83 13.73
C ARG A 205 1.78 -16.74 13.06
#